data_a7877e56356943951bd63cfd01562dec
#
_entry.id   a7877e56356943951bd63cfd01562dec
#
_cell.length_a   1.000
_cell.length_b   1.000
_cell.length_c   1.000
_cell.angle_alpha   90.00
_cell.angle_beta   90.00
_cell.angle_gamma   90.00
#
_symmetry.space_group_name_H-M   'P 1'
#
loop_
_entity.id
_entity.type
_entity.pdbx_description
1 polymer ?
#
loop_
_entity_poly.entity_id
_entity_poly.type
_entity_poly.pdbx_seq_one_letter_code
_entity_poly.pdbx_strand_id
1 'polypeptide(L)'
;MELEAYGHDKESIWFITLTYDDDHVPTQDTETGEIYKGGINIWKGVSERPRTAQTLSVEDTQLFMKRLRKAIKEPLRYFLAGEYGDNTARPHYHMILYGWHPDDLKPIHKLSRHGHYTSDKLVKIWGQGTVDIAQATPETYNYVAGYVTKKLYGNDKKRYQKMGLVPPFCTMSRKPGLGDKWFEDNQTRLWQQGYIQLTNGKRAAIPEYYWRKLEAENPEKAWRIKKYRQEKAIASLIERNAETDKPYAEQLKDKETSMSKKMSKAKGVF
;
A
#
# COMPACT_ATOMS: atom_id res chain seq x y z
N MET A 1 4.61 6.67 -1.80
CA MET A 1 4.94 5.97 -3.06
C MET A 1 5.35 6.96 -4.15
N GLU A 2 4.52 7.90 -4.59
CA GLU A 2 4.87 8.87 -5.63
C GLU A 2 6.14 9.70 -5.30
N LEU A 3 6.31 10.11 -4.04
CA LEU A 3 7.51 10.84 -3.61
C LEU A 3 8.77 9.96 -3.57
N GLU A 4 8.62 8.65 -3.39
CA GLU A 4 9.74 7.71 -3.50
C GLU A 4 10.21 7.58 -4.95
N ALA A 5 9.26 7.61 -5.90
CA ALA A 5 9.58 7.55 -7.33
C ALA A 5 10.50 8.68 -7.81
N TYR A 6 10.53 9.82 -7.10
CA TYR A 6 11.43 10.94 -7.38
C TYR A 6 12.91 10.55 -7.40
N GLY A 7 13.32 9.61 -6.57
CA GLY A 7 14.71 9.16 -6.46
C GLY A 7 15.08 7.98 -7.36
N HIS A 8 14.20 7.60 -8.31
CA HIS A 8 14.39 6.40 -9.14
C HIS A 8 14.06 6.68 -10.61
N ASP A 9 14.72 5.95 -11.49
CA ASP A 9 14.37 5.93 -12.91
C ASP A 9 13.03 5.22 -13.09
N LYS A 10 12.21 5.69 -14.03
CA LYS A 10 10.86 5.12 -14.26
C LYS A 10 10.93 3.63 -14.62
N GLU A 11 11.92 3.23 -15.39
CA GLU A 11 12.17 1.86 -15.84
C GLU A 11 12.59 0.93 -14.70
N SER A 12 12.91 1.47 -13.52
CA SER A 12 13.27 0.71 -12.31
C SER A 12 12.13 0.58 -11.31
N ILE A 13 10.92 1.08 -11.63
CA ILE A 13 9.77 1.08 -10.71
C ILE A 13 8.68 0.15 -11.23
N TRP A 14 8.42 -0.91 -10.47
CA TRP A 14 7.53 -1.98 -10.91
C TRP A 14 6.37 -2.21 -9.93
N PHE A 15 5.19 -2.45 -10.48
CA PHE A 15 4.05 -3.01 -9.78
C PHE A 15 4.09 -4.52 -9.92
N ILE A 16 4.10 -5.24 -8.81
CA ILE A 16 4.27 -6.69 -8.77
C ILE A 16 3.14 -7.30 -7.97
N THR A 17 2.50 -8.33 -8.53
CA THR A 17 1.53 -9.16 -7.82
C THR A 17 2.13 -10.55 -7.60
N LEU A 18 2.18 -10.97 -6.33
CA LEU A 18 2.60 -12.31 -5.93
C LEU A 18 1.36 -13.10 -5.52
N THR A 19 1.12 -14.23 -6.18
CA THR A 19 -0.03 -15.09 -5.92
C THR A 19 0.48 -16.49 -5.59
N TYR A 20 -0.13 -17.13 -4.57
CA TYR A 20 0.17 -18.52 -4.25
C TYR A 20 -0.42 -19.47 -5.29
N ASP A 21 0.24 -20.59 -5.54
CA ASP A 21 -0.38 -21.79 -6.12
C ASP A 21 -1.07 -22.63 -5.03
N ASP A 22 -1.71 -23.73 -5.44
CA ASP A 22 -2.48 -24.58 -4.54
C ASP A 22 -1.59 -25.43 -3.61
N ASP A 23 -0.32 -25.61 -3.96
CA ASP A 23 0.63 -26.40 -3.18
C ASP A 23 1.33 -25.56 -2.10
N HIS A 24 1.24 -24.24 -2.18
CA HIS A 24 1.98 -23.35 -1.27
C HIS A 24 1.09 -22.40 -0.47
N VAL A 25 -0.19 -22.21 -0.83
CA VAL A 25 -1.07 -21.28 -0.11
C VAL A 25 -1.21 -21.70 1.35
N PRO A 26 -0.87 -20.85 2.34
CA PRO A 26 -1.03 -21.20 3.74
C PRO A 26 -2.52 -21.28 4.10
N THR A 27 -2.87 -22.28 4.92
CA THR A 27 -4.21 -22.42 5.48
C THR A 27 -4.16 -22.22 6.99
N GLN A 28 -5.18 -21.62 7.54
CA GLN A 28 -5.30 -21.39 8.97
C GLN A 28 -6.54 -22.09 9.51
N ASP A 29 -6.39 -22.84 10.61
CA ASP A 29 -7.51 -23.37 11.37
C ASP A 29 -8.31 -22.21 11.96
N THR A 30 -9.62 -22.19 11.68
CA THR A 30 -10.50 -21.09 12.08
C THR A 30 -10.91 -21.16 13.56
N GLU A 31 -10.67 -22.28 14.23
CA GLU A 31 -10.98 -22.51 15.64
C GLU A 31 -9.73 -22.28 16.52
N THR A 32 -8.61 -22.90 16.17
CA THR A 32 -7.36 -22.82 16.95
C THR A 32 -6.45 -21.65 16.54
N GLY A 33 -6.59 -21.16 15.31
CA GLY A 33 -5.70 -20.14 14.73
C GLY A 33 -4.35 -20.71 14.25
N GLU A 34 -4.14 -22.03 14.29
CA GLU A 34 -2.92 -22.67 13.81
C GLU A 34 -2.77 -22.52 12.29
N ILE A 35 -1.56 -22.19 11.84
CA ILE A 35 -1.25 -22.00 10.41
C ILE A 35 -0.50 -23.20 9.89
N TYR A 36 -1.05 -23.80 8.85
CA TYR A 36 -0.46 -24.94 8.15
C TYR A 36 0.16 -24.49 6.82
N LYS A 37 1.40 -24.90 6.58
CA LYS A 37 2.10 -24.71 5.31
C LYS A 37 2.01 -25.96 4.46
N GLY A 38 2.08 -25.85 3.14
CA GLY A 38 2.03 -26.97 2.21
C GLY A 38 0.72 -27.04 1.40
N GLY A 39 0.02 -25.91 1.35
CA GLY A 39 -1.12 -25.71 0.46
C GLY A 39 -2.41 -26.41 0.90
N ILE A 40 -3.41 -26.36 0.03
CA ILE A 40 -4.70 -26.99 0.28
C ILE A 40 -4.64 -28.52 0.15
N ASN A 41 -3.61 -29.03 -0.52
CA ASN A 41 -3.46 -30.47 -0.80
C ASN A 41 -2.98 -31.29 0.40
N ILE A 42 -2.48 -30.64 1.47
CA ILE A 42 -2.07 -31.36 2.72
C ILE A 42 -3.23 -32.15 3.35
N TRP A 43 -4.47 -31.74 3.05
CA TRP A 43 -5.68 -32.38 3.57
C TRP A 43 -6.27 -33.45 2.64
N LYS A 44 -5.61 -33.73 1.50
CA LYS A 44 -6.09 -34.72 0.54
C LYS A 44 -5.99 -36.13 1.14
N GLY A 45 -7.12 -36.82 1.25
CA GLY A 45 -7.19 -38.16 1.83
C GLY A 45 -7.27 -38.21 3.37
N VAL A 46 -7.31 -37.07 4.05
CA VAL A 46 -7.49 -36.99 5.50
C VAL A 46 -8.98 -37.01 5.83
N SER A 47 -9.43 -37.99 6.62
CA SER A 47 -10.85 -38.15 7.00
C SER A 47 -11.32 -37.11 8.01
N GLU A 48 -10.47 -36.75 8.98
CA GLU A 48 -10.71 -35.71 9.97
C GLU A 48 -9.75 -34.56 9.73
N ARG A 49 -10.25 -33.48 9.12
CA ARG A 49 -9.47 -32.27 8.87
C ARG A 49 -10.07 -31.09 9.63
N PRO A 50 -9.23 -30.18 10.13
CA PRO A 50 -9.71 -28.97 10.78
C PRO A 50 -10.47 -28.07 9.79
N ARG A 51 -11.28 -27.17 10.31
CA ARG A 51 -11.92 -26.13 9.51
C ARG A 51 -10.88 -25.09 9.15
N THR A 52 -10.31 -25.21 7.96
CA THR A 52 -9.25 -24.29 7.50
C THR A 52 -9.78 -23.33 6.45
N ALA A 53 -9.20 -22.14 6.44
CA ALA A 53 -9.36 -21.16 5.38
C ALA A 53 -7.97 -20.70 4.90
N GLN A 54 -7.85 -20.32 3.64
CA GLN A 54 -6.62 -19.74 3.10
C GLN A 54 -6.30 -18.43 3.81
N THR A 55 -5.04 -18.20 4.17
CA THR A 55 -4.63 -17.04 4.95
C THR A 55 -3.39 -16.36 4.39
N LEU A 56 -3.21 -15.07 4.74
CA LEU A 56 -2.00 -14.31 4.45
C LEU A 56 -0.85 -14.76 5.35
N SER A 57 0.38 -14.62 4.87
CA SER A 57 1.61 -14.87 5.63
C SER A 57 2.54 -13.66 5.59
N VAL A 58 2.75 -13.03 6.74
CA VAL A 58 3.76 -11.96 6.88
C VAL A 58 5.16 -12.53 6.71
N GLU A 59 5.40 -13.73 7.23
CA GLU A 59 6.69 -14.42 7.14
C GLU A 59 7.11 -14.64 5.69
N ASP A 60 6.20 -15.10 4.82
CA ASP A 60 6.52 -15.37 3.42
C ASP A 60 6.93 -14.11 2.67
N THR A 61 6.28 -12.97 2.98
CA THR A 61 6.69 -11.67 2.41
C THR A 61 8.07 -11.23 2.90
N GLN A 62 8.39 -11.48 4.16
CA GLN A 62 9.71 -11.17 4.73
C GLN A 62 10.81 -12.05 4.12
N LEU A 63 10.53 -13.34 3.98
CA LEU A 63 11.45 -14.30 3.35
C LEU A 63 11.65 -13.97 1.87
N PHE A 64 10.58 -13.62 1.15
CA PHE A 64 10.66 -13.13 -0.22
C PHE A 64 11.59 -11.92 -0.31
N MET A 65 11.39 -10.90 0.50
CA MET A 65 12.25 -9.70 0.49
C MET A 65 13.71 -9.99 0.87
N LYS A 66 13.96 -10.93 1.76
CA LYS A 66 15.34 -11.38 2.08
C LYS A 66 15.99 -12.05 0.88
N ARG A 67 15.29 -12.99 0.22
CA ARG A 67 15.78 -13.68 -0.98
C ARG A 67 16.00 -12.71 -2.14
N LEU A 68 15.05 -11.78 -2.34
CA LEU A 68 15.13 -10.76 -3.38
C LEU A 68 16.37 -9.88 -3.22
N ARG A 69 16.62 -9.35 -2.03
CA ARG A 69 17.80 -8.52 -1.74
C ARG A 69 19.12 -9.30 -1.83
N LYS A 70 19.09 -10.60 -1.56
CA LYS A 70 20.28 -11.46 -1.74
C LYS A 70 20.58 -11.69 -3.23
N ALA A 71 19.55 -11.84 -4.05
CA ALA A 71 19.67 -12.11 -5.49
C ALA A 71 19.97 -10.85 -6.30
N ILE A 72 19.39 -9.72 -5.90
CA ILE A 72 19.53 -8.41 -6.57
C ILE A 72 20.38 -7.52 -5.69
N LYS A 73 21.53 -7.11 -6.19
CA LYS A 73 22.51 -6.30 -5.43
C LYS A 73 22.19 -4.81 -5.41
N GLU A 74 21.20 -4.37 -6.20
CA GLU A 74 20.74 -2.99 -6.26
C GLU A 74 20.04 -2.58 -4.95
N PRO A 75 20.08 -1.31 -4.56
CA PRO A 75 19.43 -0.82 -3.35
C PRO A 75 17.91 -0.78 -3.53
N LEU A 76 17.25 -1.91 -3.29
CA LEU A 76 15.81 -2.05 -3.46
C LEU A 76 15.02 -1.38 -2.35
N ARG A 77 14.00 -0.63 -2.74
CA ARG A 77 12.99 -0.09 -1.84
C ARG A 77 11.60 -0.59 -2.25
N TYR A 78 10.67 -0.67 -1.31
CA TYR A 78 9.38 -1.26 -1.60
C TYR A 78 8.26 -0.73 -0.69
N PHE A 79 7.04 -0.84 -1.20
CA PHE A 79 5.79 -0.83 -0.46
C PHE A 79 5.00 -2.07 -0.86
N LEU A 80 4.54 -2.86 0.11
CA LEU A 80 3.82 -4.11 -0.13
C LEU A 80 2.54 -4.15 0.72
N ALA A 81 1.43 -4.56 0.11
CA ALA A 81 0.16 -4.83 0.77
C ALA A 81 -0.24 -6.30 0.54
N GLY A 82 -0.63 -6.99 1.60
CA GLY A 82 -1.25 -8.32 1.53
C GLY A 82 -2.75 -8.20 1.66
N GLU A 83 -3.48 -8.91 0.80
CA GLU A 83 -4.94 -8.88 0.79
C GLU A 83 -5.56 -10.20 0.35
N TYR A 84 -6.88 -10.29 0.48
CA TYR A 84 -7.71 -11.38 -0.04
C TYR A 84 -8.48 -10.89 -1.26
N GLY A 85 -8.42 -11.65 -2.35
CA GLY A 85 -9.13 -11.33 -3.60
C GLY A 85 -10.64 -11.21 -3.40
N ASP A 86 -11.25 -10.20 -4.01
CA ASP A 86 -12.67 -9.88 -3.81
C ASP A 86 -13.60 -11.04 -4.25
N ASN A 87 -13.24 -11.81 -5.28
CA ASN A 87 -14.05 -12.89 -5.82
C ASN A 87 -13.72 -14.27 -5.23
N THR A 88 -12.46 -14.55 -4.99
CA THR A 88 -11.98 -15.90 -4.61
C THR A 88 -11.52 -15.98 -3.16
N ALA A 89 -11.42 -14.84 -2.46
CA ALA A 89 -10.79 -14.72 -1.15
C ALA A 89 -9.36 -15.30 -1.08
N ARG A 90 -8.72 -15.54 -2.23
CA ARG A 90 -7.36 -16.07 -2.29
C ARG A 90 -6.37 -15.02 -1.81
N PRO A 91 -5.46 -15.34 -0.87
CA PRO A 91 -4.44 -14.41 -0.41
C PRO A 91 -3.43 -14.13 -1.52
N HIS A 92 -3.07 -12.85 -1.68
CA HIS A 92 -2.06 -12.38 -2.61
C HIS A 92 -1.44 -11.07 -2.12
N TYR A 93 -0.35 -10.66 -2.76
CA TYR A 93 0.39 -9.47 -2.36
C TYR A 93 0.59 -8.55 -3.56
N HIS A 94 0.32 -7.28 -3.35
CA HIS A 94 0.64 -6.21 -4.30
C HIS A 94 1.81 -5.41 -3.79
N MET A 95 2.82 -5.22 -4.62
CA MET A 95 4.03 -4.52 -4.25
C MET A 95 4.39 -3.46 -5.29
N ILE A 96 4.80 -2.27 -4.83
CA ILE A 96 5.59 -1.35 -5.62
C ILE A 96 7.05 -1.57 -5.24
N LEU A 97 7.85 -1.98 -6.20
CA LEU A 97 9.29 -2.19 -6.06
C LEU A 97 10.04 -1.08 -6.80
N TYR A 98 11.01 -0.47 -6.16
CA TYR A 98 11.85 0.60 -6.69
C TYR A 98 13.30 0.16 -6.76
N GLY A 99 14.00 0.60 -7.81
CA GLY A 99 15.42 0.37 -8.01
C GLY A 99 15.75 -1.02 -8.55
N TRP A 100 14.84 -1.63 -9.29
CA TRP A 100 15.07 -2.93 -9.94
C TRP A 100 15.07 -2.80 -11.47
N HIS A 101 16.15 -3.25 -12.11
CA HIS A 101 16.28 -3.30 -13.56
C HIS A 101 16.21 -4.77 -14.00
N PRO A 102 15.03 -5.28 -14.35
CA PRO A 102 14.87 -6.67 -14.79
C PRO A 102 15.51 -6.93 -16.15
N ASP A 103 16.22 -8.05 -16.25
CA ASP A 103 16.89 -8.52 -17.47
C ASP A 103 16.20 -9.74 -18.13
N ASP A 104 15.10 -10.23 -17.53
CA ASP A 104 14.43 -11.48 -17.92
C ASP A 104 12.91 -11.37 -18.05
N LEU A 105 12.39 -10.16 -18.33
CA LEU A 105 10.95 -9.96 -18.49
C LEU A 105 10.39 -10.71 -19.69
N LYS A 106 9.33 -11.50 -19.46
CA LYS A 106 8.59 -12.23 -20.47
C LYS A 106 7.13 -11.75 -20.50
N PRO A 107 6.56 -11.34 -21.63
CA PRO A 107 5.16 -10.92 -21.70
C PRO A 107 4.21 -12.09 -21.42
N ILE A 108 3.22 -11.87 -20.54
CA ILE A 108 2.20 -12.88 -20.22
C ILE A 108 1.02 -12.80 -21.19
N HIS A 109 0.58 -11.59 -21.56
CA HIS A 109 -0.55 -11.36 -22.44
C HIS A 109 -0.21 -10.37 -23.55
N LYS A 110 -0.40 -10.77 -24.80
CA LYS A 110 -0.16 -9.93 -25.99
C LYS A 110 -1.14 -8.77 -26.13
N LEU A 111 -2.25 -8.72 -25.37
CA LEU A 111 -3.38 -7.81 -25.59
C LEU A 111 -3.62 -6.80 -24.45
N SER A 112 -2.80 -6.76 -23.40
CA SER A 112 -3.01 -5.76 -22.35
C SER A 112 -2.40 -4.42 -22.77
N ARG A 113 -3.17 -3.34 -22.63
CA ARG A 113 -2.73 -1.95 -22.92
C ARG A 113 -1.52 -1.51 -22.10
N HIS A 114 -1.23 -2.18 -20.98
CA HIS A 114 -0.20 -1.80 -20.02
C HIS A 114 0.95 -2.81 -19.90
N GLY A 115 1.06 -3.79 -20.80
CA GLY A 115 2.09 -4.83 -20.76
C GLY A 115 2.14 -5.54 -19.40
N HIS A 116 1.76 -6.81 -19.36
CA HIS A 116 1.94 -7.68 -18.21
C HIS A 116 3.09 -8.64 -18.49
N TYR A 117 3.98 -8.76 -17.54
CA TYR A 117 5.20 -9.56 -17.66
C TYR A 117 5.30 -10.54 -16.50
N THR A 118 6.12 -11.55 -16.68
CA THR A 118 6.68 -12.38 -15.62
C THR A 118 8.20 -12.42 -15.74
N SER A 119 8.88 -12.89 -14.70
CA SER A 119 10.32 -13.07 -14.64
C SER A 119 10.61 -14.41 -14.01
N ASP A 120 11.33 -15.31 -14.71
CA ASP A 120 11.70 -16.62 -14.16
C ASP A 120 12.53 -16.47 -12.89
N LYS A 121 13.40 -15.45 -12.87
CA LYS A 121 14.21 -15.12 -11.69
C LYS A 121 13.31 -14.76 -10.50
N LEU A 122 12.29 -13.92 -10.72
CA LEU A 122 11.41 -13.48 -9.65
C LEU A 122 10.44 -14.59 -9.20
N VAL A 123 9.93 -15.41 -10.13
CA VAL A 123 9.14 -16.63 -9.82
C VAL A 123 9.93 -17.57 -8.95
N LYS A 124 11.21 -17.84 -9.27
CA LYS A 124 12.10 -18.69 -8.45
C LYS A 124 12.36 -18.08 -7.07
N ILE A 125 12.52 -16.77 -6.97
CA ILE A 125 12.71 -16.06 -5.70
C ILE A 125 11.44 -16.12 -4.85
N TRP A 126 10.26 -15.97 -5.47
CA TRP A 126 8.98 -16.13 -4.79
C TRP A 126 8.82 -17.59 -4.33
N GLY A 127 8.92 -18.53 -5.24
CA GLY A 127 8.93 -19.96 -4.99
C GLY A 127 7.63 -20.53 -4.41
N GLN A 128 6.52 -19.79 -4.51
CA GLN A 128 5.24 -20.18 -3.92
C GLN A 128 4.05 -19.97 -4.87
N GLY A 129 4.34 -19.79 -6.17
CA GLY A 129 3.30 -19.62 -7.17
C GLY A 129 3.68 -18.63 -8.26
N THR A 130 2.74 -17.80 -8.69
CA THR A 130 2.90 -16.93 -9.86
C THR A 130 3.29 -15.51 -9.51
N VAL A 131 3.94 -14.86 -10.47
CA VAL A 131 4.36 -13.45 -10.38
C VAL A 131 3.87 -12.72 -11.62
N ASP A 132 3.09 -11.67 -11.43
CA ASP A 132 2.68 -10.72 -12.46
C ASP A 132 3.40 -9.39 -12.23
N ILE A 133 3.95 -8.80 -13.29
CA ILE A 133 4.77 -7.60 -13.25
C ILE A 133 4.22 -6.61 -14.26
N ALA A 134 3.98 -5.38 -13.85
CA ALA A 134 3.61 -4.28 -14.72
C ALA A 134 4.41 -3.03 -14.38
N GLN A 135 4.53 -2.10 -15.32
CA GLN A 135 5.13 -0.80 -15.04
C GLN A 135 4.31 -0.06 -13.98
N ALA A 136 4.97 0.49 -12.96
CA ALA A 136 4.27 1.25 -11.95
C ALA A 136 3.83 2.62 -12.48
N THR A 137 2.60 3.00 -12.16
CA THR A 137 1.97 4.27 -12.56
C THR A 137 1.31 4.94 -11.35
N PRO A 138 0.92 6.22 -11.43
CA PRO A 138 0.14 6.85 -10.36
C PRO A 138 -1.15 6.09 -10.02
N GLU A 139 -1.77 5.42 -11.00
CA GLU A 139 -2.96 4.59 -10.82
C GLU A 139 -2.64 3.36 -9.96
N THR A 140 -1.52 2.66 -10.23
CA THR A 140 -1.09 1.50 -9.43
C THR A 140 -0.70 1.92 -8.00
N TYR A 141 -0.15 3.12 -7.79
CA TYR A 141 0.08 3.65 -6.44
C TYR A 141 -1.22 3.85 -5.68
N ASN A 142 -2.24 4.43 -6.33
CA ASN A 142 -3.56 4.63 -5.73
C ASN A 142 -4.26 3.29 -5.47
N TYR A 143 -4.11 2.34 -6.36
CA TYR A 143 -4.64 0.99 -6.21
C TYR A 143 -4.08 0.31 -4.96
N VAL A 144 -2.75 0.25 -4.82
CA VAL A 144 -2.10 -0.37 -3.65
C VAL A 144 -2.42 0.41 -2.36
N ALA A 145 -2.46 1.76 -2.41
CA ALA A 145 -2.84 2.57 -1.25
C ALA A 145 -4.30 2.35 -0.84
N GLY A 146 -5.20 2.10 -1.80
CA GLY A 146 -6.61 1.81 -1.54
C GLY A 146 -6.83 0.59 -0.64
N TYR A 147 -6.00 -0.43 -0.75
CA TYR A 147 -6.05 -1.60 0.12
C TYR A 147 -5.71 -1.28 1.57
N VAL A 148 -4.76 -0.38 1.80
CA VAL A 148 -4.39 0.09 3.14
C VAL A 148 -5.57 0.78 3.81
N THR A 149 -6.28 1.65 3.08
CA THR A 149 -7.38 2.45 3.67
C THR A 149 -8.67 1.66 3.85
N LYS A 150 -8.99 0.74 2.94
CA LYS A 150 -10.25 -0.01 2.99
C LYS A 150 -10.27 -1.14 4.03
N LYS A 151 -9.14 -1.85 4.22
CA LYS A 151 -9.11 -3.12 4.96
C LYS A 151 -8.32 -3.05 6.29
N LEU A 152 -7.53 -1.98 6.53
CA LEU A 152 -6.72 -1.85 7.75
C LEU A 152 -7.41 -1.13 8.91
N TYR A 153 -8.50 -0.42 8.67
CA TYR A 153 -9.19 0.38 9.68
C TYR A 153 -10.64 -0.06 9.87
N GLY A 154 -11.08 -0.12 11.13
CA GLY A 154 -12.48 -0.31 11.51
C GLY A 154 -12.92 -1.75 11.65
N ASN A 155 -14.20 -2.00 11.30
CA ASN A 155 -14.88 -3.28 11.51
C ASN A 155 -14.32 -4.43 10.66
N ASP A 156 -13.70 -4.14 9.52
CA ASP A 156 -13.17 -5.17 8.64
C ASP A 156 -11.98 -5.92 9.27
N LYS A 157 -11.08 -5.23 9.98
CA LYS A 157 -10.00 -5.89 10.71
C LYS A 157 -10.53 -6.86 11.77
N LYS A 158 -11.55 -6.45 12.52
CA LYS A 158 -12.22 -7.31 13.52
C LYS A 158 -12.90 -8.52 12.89
N ARG A 159 -13.41 -8.37 11.66
CA ARG A 159 -14.03 -9.48 10.92
C ARG A 159 -13.02 -10.59 10.61
N TYR A 160 -11.83 -10.24 10.07
CA TYR A 160 -10.78 -11.24 9.82
C TYR A 160 -10.33 -11.93 11.11
N GLN A 161 -10.13 -11.19 12.18
CA GLN A 161 -9.78 -11.76 13.49
C GLN A 161 -10.84 -12.73 14.02
N LYS A 162 -12.14 -12.40 13.86
CA LYS A 162 -13.25 -13.29 14.23
C LYS A 162 -13.32 -14.57 13.37
N MET A 163 -12.82 -14.49 12.14
CA MET A 163 -12.72 -15.64 11.22
C MET A 163 -11.44 -16.45 11.45
N GLY A 164 -10.62 -16.10 12.45
CA GLY A 164 -9.32 -16.74 12.68
C GLY A 164 -8.32 -16.53 11.56
N LEU A 165 -8.42 -15.46 10.76
CA LEU A 165 -7.54 -15.19 9.62
C LEU A 165 -6.58 -14.05 9.91
N VAL A 166 -5.40 -14.10 9.30
CA VAL A 166 -4.45 -12.99 9.32
C VAL A 166 -5.09 -11.79 8.59
N PRO A 167 -5.29 -10.65 9.26
CA PRO A 167 -5.87 -9.48 8.61
C PRO A 167 -4.97 -8.96 7.47
N PRO A 168 -5.54 -8.31 6.44
CA PRO A 168 -4.76 -7.55 5.47
C PRO A 168 -3.75 -6.65 6.16
N PHE A 169 -2.56 -6.55 5.59
CA PHE A 169 -1.46 -5.77 6.18
C PHE A 169 -0.64 -5.06 5.11
N CYS A 170 0.18 -4.10 5.54
CA CYS A 170 1.21 -3.53 4.68
C CYS A 170 2.57 -3.52 5.36
N THR A 171 3.60 -3.66 4.54
CA THR A 171 5.01 -3.51 4.93
C THR A 171 5.73 -2.62 3.92
N MET A 172 6.78 -1.95 4.36
CA MET A 172 7.51 -1.03 3.49
C MET A 172 8.94 -0.80 3.98
N SER A 173 9.77 -0.23 3.13
CA SER A 173 11.08 0.29 3.51
C SER A 173 10.93 1.40 4.56
N ARG A 174 11.71 1.32 5.67
CA ARG A 174 11.56 2.22 6.83
C ARG A 174 12.82 3.01 7.19
N LYS A 175 13.99 2.53 6.80
CA LYS A 175 15.28 3.15 7.13
C LYS A 175 16.11 3.36 5.86
N PRO A 176 16.04 4.55 5.29
CA PRO A 176 15.12 5.66 5.59
C PRO A 176 13.67 5.34 5.21
N GLY A 177 12.69 6.18 5.59
CA GLY A 177 11.29 6.03 5.18
C GLY A 177 11.11 6.28 3.67
N LEU A 178 9.96 5.90 3.10
CA LEU A 178 9.66 6.18 1.70
C LEU A 178 9.51 7.68 1.46
N GLY A 179 10.09 8.17 0.37
CA GLY A 179 10.11 9.58 -0.02
C GLY A 179 11.16 10.43 0.71
N ASP A 180 12.11 9.80 1.40
CA ASP A 180 13.14 10.51 2.16
C ASP A 180 14.02 11.39 1.27
N LYS A 181 14.48 10.87 0.15
CA LYS A 181 15.29 11.63 -0.83
C LYS A 181 14.53 12.86 -1.34
N TRP A 182 13.23 12.71 -1.65
CA TRP A 182 12.41 13.86 -2.04
C TRP A 182 12.35 14.91 -0.93
N PHE A 183 12.17 14.47 0.31
CA PHE A 183 12.11 15.37 1.47
C PHE A 183 13.42 16.13 1.64
N GLU A 184 14.57 15.47 1.61
CA GLU A 184 15.87 16.10 1.73
C GLU A 184 16.07 17.22 0.70
N ASP A 185 15.70 16.98 -0.55
CA ASP A 185 15.87 17.94 -1.64
C ASP A 185 14.80 19.07 -1.63
N ASN A 186 13.63 18.85 -1.04
CA ASN A 186 12.49 19.75 -1.15
C ASN A 186 12.00 20.34 0.17
N GLN A 187 12.62 20.03 1.31
CA GLN A 187 12.09 20.40 2.64
C GLN A 187 11.90 21.92 2.82
N THR A 188 12.80 22.75 2.33
CA THR A 188 12.67 24.21 2.44
C THR A 188 11.38 24.69 1.77
N ARG A 189 11.16 24.30 0.52
CA ARG A 189 9.94 24.63 -0.23
C ARG A 189 8.70 24.05 0.43
N LEU A 190 8.78 22.81 0.92
CA LEU A 190 7.68 22.13 1.59
C LEU A 190 7.15 22.92 2.79
N TRP A 191 8.05 23.41 3.66
CA TRP A 191 7.67 24.15 4.85
C TRP A 191 7.14 25.54 4.54
N GLN A 192 7.61 26.18 3.45
CA GLN A 192 7.09 27.47 2.98
C GLN A 192 5.67 27.36 2.41
N GLN A 193 5.43 26.38 1.55
CA GLN A 193 4.13 26.23 0.89
C GLN A 193 3.11 25.47 1.72
N GLY A 194 3.52 24.62 2.65
CA GLY A 194 2.66 23.92 3.59
C GLY A 194 1.85 22.75 3.01
N TYR A 195 2.16 22.27 1.80
CA TYR A 195 1.53 21.12 1.15
C TYR A 195 2.49 20.45 0.17
N ILE A 196 2.18 19.24 -0.25
CA ILE A 196 2.88 18.54 -1.32
C ILE A 196 2.09 18.71 -2.61
N GLN A 197 2.79 19.07 -3.68
CA GLN A 197 2.25 19.06 -5.04
C GLN A 197 2.53 17.70 -5.66
N LEU A 198 1.48 16.96 -6.03
CA LEU A 198 1.58 15.70 -6.76
C LEU A 198 1.74 15.94 -8.27
N THR A 199 2.19 14.93 -9.01
CA THR A 199 2.46 15.01 -10.47
C THR A 199 1.20 15.37 -11.28
N ASN A 200 0.02 15.00 -10.79
CA ASN A 200 -1.27 15.35 -11.40
C ASN A 200 -1.80 16.76 -11.02
N GLY A 201 -0.96 17.59 -10.41
CA GLY A 201 -1.34 18.94 -9.95
C GLY A 201 -2.14 19.00 -8.65
N LYS A 202 -2.54 17.87 -8.08
CA LYS A 202 -3.28 17.82 -6.81
C LYS A 202 -2.37 18.17 -5.64
N ARG A 203 -2.95 18.83 -4.63
CA ARG A 203 -2.27 19.12 -3.36
C ARG A 203 -2.57 18.04 -2.35
N ALA A 204 -1.54 17.55 -1.67
CA ALA A 204 -1.63 16.58 -0.59
C ALA A 204 -1.13 17.18 0.72
N ALA A 205 -1.66 16.67 1.83
CA ALA A 205 -1.17 17.03 3.17
C ALA A 205 0.26 16.53 3.35
N ILE A 206 1.03 17.23 4.19
CA ILE A 206 2.38 16.81 4.56
C ILE A 206 2.28 15.51 5.36
N PRO A 207 2.98 14.42 4.97
CA PRO A 207 2.99 13.18 5.70
C PRO A 207 3.55 13.33 7.11
N GLU A 208 3.00 12.57 8.05
CA GLU A 208 3.45 12.54 9.44
C GLU A 208 4.94 12.18 9.58
N TYR A 209 5.45 11.37 8.66
CA TYR A 209 6.87 11.03 8.60
C TYR A 209 7.78 12.27 8.48
N TYR A 210 7.40 13.26 7.67
CA TYR A 210 8.18 14.50 7.52
C TYR A 210 8.04 15.43 8.72
N TRP A 211 6.87 15.46 9.35
CA TRP A 211 6.68 16.17 10.61
C TRP A 211 7.60 15.64 11.70
N ARG A 212 7.69 14.32 11.85
CA ARG A 212 8.59 13.68 12.83
C ARG A 212 10.06 13.97 12.55
N LYS A 213 10.48 14.02 11.29
CA LYS A 213 11.84 14.44 10.93
C LYS A 213 12.09 15.88 11.34
N LEU A 214 11.19 16.81 11.01
CA LEU A 214 11.33 18.21 11.40
C LEU A 214 11.34 18.39 12.92
N GLU A 215 10.49 17.68 13.63
CA GLU A 215 10.44 17.72 15.10
C GLU A 215 11.74 17.22 15.75
N ALA A 216 12.34 16.18 15.17
CA ALA A 216 13.64 15.66 15.64
C ALA A 216 14.80 16.63 15.35
N GLU A 217 14.77 17.31 14.20
CA GLU A 217 15.83 18.24 13.79
C GLU A 217 15.68 19.64 14.39
N ASN A 218 14.44 20.15 14.44
CA ASN A 218 14.14 21.50 14.90
C ASN A 218 12.72 21.60 15.50
N PRO A 219 12.57 21.21 16.76
CA PRO A 219 11.25 21.16 17.45
C PRO A 219 10.59 22.55 17.55
N GLU A 220 11.37 23.62 17.71
CA GLU A 220 10.84 24.97 17.77
C GLU A 220 10.24 25.42 16.43
N LYS A 221 10.91 25.16 15.32
CA LYS A 221 10.39 25.43 13.97
C LYS A 221 9.13 24.61 13.70
N ALA A 222 9.12 23.34 14.07
CA ALA A 222 7.96 22.48 13.92
C ALA A 222 6.76 23.01 14.69
N TRP A 223 6.95 23.42 15.95
CA TRP A 223 5.90 24.00 16.79
C TRP A 223 5.35 25.31 16.18
N ARG A 224 6.22 26.23 15.74
CA ARG A 224 5.81 27.50 15.12
C ARG A 224 4.96 27.26 13.87
N ILE A 225 5.36 26.34 12.99
CA ILE A 225 4.61 26.03 11.77
C ILE A 225 3.26 25.38 12.12
N LYS A 226 3.21 24.43 13.06
CA LYS A 226 1.98 23.78 13.50
C LYS A 226 1.01 24.81 14.10
N LYS A 227 1.48 25.69 14.98
CA LYS A 227 0.68 26.77 15.59
C LYS A 227 0.09 27.69 14.52
N TYR A 228 0.91 28.20 13.61
CA TYR A 228 0.44 29.05 12.51
C TYR A 228 -0.63 28.38 11.65
N ARG A 229 -0.45 27.09 11.32
CA ARG A 229 -1.45 26.32 10.55
C ARG A 229 -2.75 26.16 11.33
N GLN A 230 -2.68 25.92 12.63
CA GLN A 230 -3.86 25.82 13.49
C GLN A 230 -4.64 27.13 13.55
N GLU A 231 -3.95 28.24 13.76
CA GLU A 231 -4.55 29.58 13.78
C GLU A 231 -5.25 29.90 12.44
N LYS A 232 -4.58 29.60 11.32
CA LYS A 232 -5.15 29.79 9.98
C LYS A 232 -6.35 28.89 9.71
N ALA A 233 -6.33 27.65 10.20
CA ALA A 233 -7.47 26.74 10.09
C ALA A 233 -8.68 27.21 10.90
N ILE A 234 -8.45 27.75 12.11
CA ILE A 234 -9.49 28.33 12.95
C ILE A 234 -10.09 29.57 12.27
N ALA A 235 -9.26 30.49 11.77
CA ALA A 235 -9.74 31.68 11.06
C ALA A 235 -10.60 31.30 9.83
N SER A 236 -10.13 30.36 9.00
CA SER A 236 -10.88 29.86 7.84
C SER A 236 -12.19 29.14 8.24
N LEU A 237 -12.23 28.51 9.41
CA LEU A 237 -13.45 27.90 9.94
C LEU A 237 -14.47 28.96 10.34
N ILE A 238 -14.02 30.04 11.01
CA ILE A 238 -14.85 31.16 11.43
C ILE A 238 -15.45 31.85 10.19
N GLU A 239 -14.63 32.19 9.20
CA GLU A 239 -15.08 32.79 7.93
C GLU A 239 -16.16 31.94 7.26
N ARG A 240 -15.91 30.64 7.12
CA ARG A 240 -16.84 29.71 6.48
C ARG A 240 -18.17 29.58 7.25
N ASN A 241 -18.11 29.58 8.59
CA ASN A 241 -19.31 29.52 9.40
C ASN A 241 -20.13 30.84 9.32
N ALA A 242 -19.47 31.98 9.06
CA ALA A 242 -20.13 33.24 8.81
C ALA A 242 -20.81 33.30 7.43
N GLU A 243 -20.40 32.50 6.47
CA GLU A 243 -20.97 32.45 5.11
C GLU A 243 -22.19 31.51 4.97
N THR A 244 -22.56 30.79 6.02
CA THR A 244 -23.67 29.81 5.97
C THR A 244 -24.40 29.69 7.30
N ASP A 245 -25.72 29.59 7.24
CA ASP A 245 -26.59 29.32 8.40
C ASP A 245 -26.59 27.81 8.80
N LYS A 246 -25.94 26.97 8.02
CA LYS A 246 -25.88 25.52 8.30
C LYS A 246 -24.99 25.23 9.51
N PRO A 247 -25.46 24.44 10.49
CA PRO A 247 -24.63 23.93 11.57
C PRO A 247 -23.39 23.19 11.04
N TYR A 248 -22.26 23.28 11.74
CA TYR A 248 -20.99 22.67 11.31
C TYR A 248 -21.09 21.16 11.04
N ALA A 249 -21.87 20.43 11.84
CA ALA A 249 -22.12 19.01 11.64
C ALA A 249 -22.78 18.70 10.28
N GLU A 250 -23.70 19.56 9.83
CA GLU A 250 -24.38 19.43 8.54
C GLU A 250 -23.43 19.75 7.38
N GLN A 251 -22.57 20.76 7.52
CA GLN A 251 -21.53 21.06 6.54
C GLN A 251 -20.54 19.89 6.36
N LEU A 252 -20.18 19.19 7.46
CA LEU A 252 -19.34 17.99 7.40
C LEU A 252 -20.03 16.84 6.66
N LYS A 253 -21.33 16.63 6.92
CA LYS A 253 -22.13 15.60 6.25
C LYS A 253 -22.27 15.87 4.74
N ASP A 254 -22.45 17.12 4.34
CA ASP A 254 -22.49 17.54 2.93
C ASP A 254 -21.14 17.25 2.24
N LYS A 255 -20.02 17.55 2.93
CA LYS A 255 -18.68 17.24 2.44
C LYS A 255 -18.44 15.73 2.30
N GLU A 256 -18.81 14.95 3.31
CA GLU A 256 -18.68 13.50 3.29
C GLU A 256 -19.46 12.91 2.12
N THR A 257 -20.71 13.35 1.93
CA THR A 257 -21.55 12.93 0.81
C THR A 257 -20.93 13.29 -0.54
N SER A 258 -20.40 14.50 -0.67
CA SER A 258 -19.72 14.95 -1.89
C SER A 258 -18.45 14.16 -2.19
N MET A 259 -17.64 13.88 -1.16
CA MET A 259 -16.44 13.05 -1.30
C MET A 259 -16.79 11.61 -1.65
N SER A 260 -17.79 11.02 -1.01
CA SER A 260 -18.27 9.67 -1.29
C SER A 260 -18.74 9.52 -2.75
N LYS A 261 -19.51 10.50 -3.26
CA LYS A 261 -19.91 10.55 -4.68
C LYS A 261 -18.72 10.67 -5.64
N LYS A 262 -17.69 11.46 -5.29
CA LYS A 262 -16.47 11.57 -6.11
C LYS A 262 -15.68 10.25 -6.12
N MET A 263 -15.58 9.58 -4.97
CA MET A 263 -14.90 8.29 -4.85
C MET A 263 -15.63 7.16 -5.59
N SER A 264 -16.97 7.14 -5.57
CA SER A 264 -17.75 6.13 -6.30
C SER A 264 -17.61 6.29 -7.81
N LYS A 265 -17.57 7.54 -8.32
CA LYS A 265 -17.30 7.81 -9.76
C LYS A 265 -15.88 7.39 -10.19
N ALA A 266 -14.90 7.53 -9.32
CA ALA A 266 -13.53 7.11 -9.61
C ALA A 266 -13.35 5.58 -9.63
N LYS A 267 -14.25 4.81 -8.98
CA LYS A 267 -14.23 3.33 -8.99
C LYS A 267 -14.82 2.71 -10.27
N GLY A 268 -15.60 3.44 -11.04
CA GLY A 268 -16.21 2.95 -12.29
C GLY A 268 -15.33 3.08 -13.53
N VAL A 269 -14.05 3.40 -13.37
CA VAL A 269 -13.08 3.63 -14.47
C VAL A 269 -12.00 2.53 -14.53
N PHE A 270 -12.16 1.44 -13.76
CA PHE A 270 -11.23 0.29 -13.79
C PHE A 270 -11.97 -0.98 -14.19
#